data_dd94afc7bf42eade3106585b7161e407
#
_entry.id   dd94afc7bf42eade3106585b7161e407
#
_cell.length_a   1.000
_cell.length_b   1.000
_cell.length_c   1.000
_cell.angle_alpha   90.00
_cell.angle_beta   90.00
_cell.angle_gamma   90.00
#
_symmetry.space_group_name_H-M   'P 1'
#
loop_
_entity.id
_entity.type
_entity.pdbx_description
1 polymer ?
#
loop_
_entity_poly.entity_id
_entity_poly.type
_entity_poly.pdbx_seq_one_letter_code
_entity_poly.pdbx_strand_id
1 'polypeptide(L)'
;MRRINITHVIIYLIIIGAYIFGTFYQKQQAKNLIRKISGNKELIQIDKRTFLSDSLHYFITKTQGYGGSLVGLVIINNRNIIQKFEVIQHSETPSYFKKCLPLIKSLKQKSLTDAVMNPDAISGATLSSYAINQSLHQVNKTDNFTRLPIEKIPVSTWIVLALIILSLLENFFRNKLIIKIIQYTLAGISVAVIGFWLNTPLSFSFLSRFIVLEIPPFYQYINLYLLLAYALISIIIFKSNNYCKHICPFGRLQDLCSLALKPTQNKRIGKKAFQLPSWLTLAALLPVLLFQTPGISGYEIYSGVFDFTLSVFLYGVLVMVVLLLAFTKRPWCKFFCPTGYSLNFILKRYQNLWKRK
;
A
#
# COMPACT_ATOMS: atom_id res chain seq x y z
N MET A 1 33.45 -15.35 -19.22
CA MET A 1 33.32 -14.28 -18.19
C MET A 1 32.26 -13.27 -18.66
N ARG A 2 31.11 -13.14 -17.92
CA ARG A 2 30.11 -12.14 -18.25
C ARG A 2 30.66 -10.79 -17.88
N ARG A 3 30.72 -9.85 -18.82
CA ARG A 3 30.96 -8.42 -18.51
C ARG A 3 29.86 -7.98 -17.53
N ILE A 4 30.26 -7.75 -16.28
CA ILE A 4 29.36 -7.15 -15.28
C ILE A 4 29.07 -5.75 -15.80
N ASN A 5 27.80 -5.48 -16.08
CA ASN A 5 27.40 -4.18 -16.60
C ASN A 5 27.56 -3.18 -15.45
N ILE A 6 28.55 -2.31 -15.56
CA ILE A 6 28.92 -1.29 -14.55
C ILE A 6 27.68 -0.51 -14.07
N THR A 7 26.75 -0.23 -14.99
CA THR A 7 25.48 0.45 -14.68
C THR A 7 24.64 -0.31 -13.63
N HIS A 8 24.59 -1.64 -13.71
CA HIS A 8 23.86 -2.43 -12.71
C HIS A 8 24.55 -2.41 -11.34
N VAL A 9 25.89 -2.43 -11.32
CA VAL A 9 26.65 -2.34 -10.07
C VAL A 9 26.40 -0.99 -9.39
N ILE A 10 26.44 0.11 -10.16
CA ILE A 10 26.16 1.45 -9.64
C ILE A 10 24.74 1.53 -9.07
N ILE A 11 23.73 1.00 -9.77
CA ILE A 11 22.35 0.99 -9.28
C ILE A 11 22.22 0.21 -7.97
N TYR A 12 22.86 -0.96 -7.85
CA TYR A 12 22.85 -1.74 -6.61
C TYR A 12 23.53 -0.99 -5.46
N LEU A 13 24.66 -0.33 -5.70
CA LEU A 13 25.35 0.48 -4.69
C LEU A 13 24.51 1.66 -4.22
N ILE A 14 23.79 2.33 -5.13
CA ILE A 14 22.86 3.41 -4.79
C ILE A 14 21.71 2.87 -3.92
N ILE A 15 21.14 1.72 -4.25
CA ILE A 15 20.04 1.10 -3.49
C ILE A 15 20.52 0.73 -2.07
N ILE A 16 21.68 0.10 -1.94
CA ILE A 16 22.26 -0.29 -0.65
C ILE A 16 22.60 0.96 0.17
N GLY A 17 23.23 1.97 -0.43
CA GLY A 17 23.56 3.23 0.22
C GLY A 17 22.30 3.97 0.71
N ALA A 18 21.25 4.03 -0.10
CA ALA A 18 19.98 4.63 0.27
C ALA A 18 19.32 3.88 1.45
N TYR A 19 19.38 2.55 1.49
CA TYR A 19 18.84 1.75 2.59
C TYR A 19 19.58 2.01 3.90
N ILE A 20 20.94 2.01 3.87
CA ILE A 20 21.78 2.27 5.05
C ILE A 20 21.53 3.69 5.56
N PHE A 21 21.51 4.68 4.66
CA PHE A 21 21.22 6.06 5.01
C PHE A 21 19.83 6.20 5.63
N GLY A 22 18.81 5.55 5.06
CA GLY A 22 17.44 5.57 5.55
C GLY A 22 17.31 5.03 6.98
N THR A 23 17.98 3.93 7.30
CA THR A 23 17.98 3.38 8.66
C THR A 23 18.64 4.32 9.67
N PHE A 24 19.72 4.98 9.28
CA PHE A 24 20.37 6.01 10.10
C PHE A 24 19.47 7.24 10.28
N TYR A 25 18.86 7.70 9.20
CA TYR A 25 17.95 8.85 9.21
C TYR A 25 16.72 8.64 10.12
N GLN A 26 16.09 7.45 10.10
CA GLN A 26 15.01 7.12 11.03
C GLN A 26 15.44 7.19 12.50
N LYS A 27 16.63 6.68 12.83
CA LYS A 27 17.17 6.78 14.21
C LYS A 27 17.33 8.25 14.64
N GLN A 28 17.80 9.10 13.73
CA GLN A 28 17.99 10.52 14.01
C GLN A 28 16.65 11.27 14.15
N GLN A 29 15.67 10.94 13.30
CA GLN A 29 14.31 11.46 13.40
C GLN A 29 13.67 11.13 14.75
N ALA A 30 13.82 9.89 15.23
CA ALA A 30 13.32 9.48 16.54
C ALA A 30 13.95 10.31 17.67
N LYS A 31 15.29 10.56 17.63
CA LYS A 31 15.97 11.42 18.60
C LYS A 31 15.49 12.88 18.55
N ASN A 32 15.31 13.42 17.34
CA ASN A 32 14.84 14.79 17.17
C ASN A 32 13.38 14.94 17.65
N LEU A 33 12.55 13.92 17.46
CA LEU A 33 11.20 13.87 17.96
C LEU A 33 11.17 13.96 19.50
N ILE A 34 11.99 13.13 20.16
CA ILE A 34 12.12 13.13 21.61
C ILE A 34 12.51 14.54 22.08
N ARG A 35 13.51 15.18 21.43
CA ARG A 35 13.92 16.55 21.76
C ARG A 35 12.81 17.58 21.56
N LYS A 36 12.03 17.47 20.48
CA LYS A 36 10.89 18.36 20.19
C LYS A 36 9.77 18.22 21.21
N ILE A 37 9.51 17.00 21.70
CA ILE A 37 8.51 16.74 22.75
C ILE A 37 9.00 17.26 24.08
N SER A 38 10.32 17.12 24.39
CA SER A 38 10.89 17.55 25.66
C SER A 38 10.84 19.08 25.83
N GLY A 39 10.90 19.85 24.74
CA GLY A 39 10.87 21.32 24.81
C GLY A 39 11.81 21.84 25.91
N ASN A 40 11.34 22.85 26.68
CA ASN A 40 12.04 23.35 27.87
C ASN A 40 11.58 22.69 29.18
N LYS A 41 10.82 21.60 29.15
CA LYS A 41 10.36 20.89 30.33
C LYS A 41 11.27 19.70 30.62
N GLU A 42 11.60 19.52 31.90
CA GLU A 42 12.30 18.31 32.34
C GLU A 42 11.39 17.11 32.10
N LEU A 43 11.76 16.28 31.13
CA LEU A 43 11.12 15.01 30.86
C LEU A 43 11.94 13.89 31.50
N ILE A 44 11.33 13.19 32.42
CA ILE A 44 11.88 11.99 32.98
C ILE A 44 11.54 10.82 32.04
N GLN A 45 12.55 10.24 31.42
CA GLN A 45 12.36 9.06 30.58
C GLN A 45 12.19 7.84 31.47
N ILE A 46 10.99 7.24 31.45
CA ILE A 46 10.67 6.01 32.22
C ILE A 46 11.08 4.78 31.41
N ASP A 47 10.80 4.79 30.09
CA ASP A 47 11.14 3.70 29.16
C ASP A 47 11.46 4.27 27.79
N LYS A 48 11.92 3.44 26.85
CA LYS A 48 12.29 3.85 25.46
C LYS A 48 11.25 4.70 24.75
N ARG A 49 9.98 4.61 25.15
CA ARG A 49 8.83 5.29 24.50
C ARG A 49 7.92 6.03 25.47
N THR A 50 8.22 6.04 26.76
CA THR A 50 7.38 6.64 27.82
C THR A 50 8.15 7.74 28.53
N PHE A 51 7.55 8.92 28.62
CA PHE A 51 8.10 10.09 29.28
C PHE A 51 7.09 10.68 30.25
N LEU A 52 7.55 11.20 31.36
CA LEU A 52 6.77 11.87 32.40
C LEU A 52 7.20 13.33 32.52
N SER A 53 6.26 14.24 32.59
CA SER A 53 6.51 15.63 32.99
C SER A 53 5.31 16.16 33.75
N ASP A 54 5.55 16.70 34.96
CA ASP A 54 4.51 17.16 35.90
C ASP A 54 3.45 16.06 36.15
N SER A 55 2.18 16.32 35.79
CA SER A 55 1.06 15.39 35.93
C SER A 55 0.64 14.71 34.61
N LEU A 56 1.49 14.78 33.58
CA LEU A 56 1.19 14.26 32.24
C LEU A 56 2.16 13.16 31.87
N HIS A 57 1.61 12.07 31.32
CA HIS A 57 2.35 10.96 30.76
C HIS A 57 2.32 11.04 29.24
N TYR A 58 3.48 10.97 28.60
CA TYR A 58 3.69 11.05 27.17
C TYR A 58 4.09 9.67 26.64
N PHE A 59 3.34 9.14 25.70
CA PHE A 59 3.59 7.84 25.10
C PHE A 59 3.81 7.97 23.60
N ILE A 60 4.98 7.53 23.11
CA ILE A 60 5.24 7.40 21.69
C ILE A 60 4.86 6.00 21.26
N THR A 61 3.88 5.90 20.37
CA THR A 61 3.38 4.65 19.82
C THR A 61 3.80 4.50 18.36
N LYS A 62 4.10 3.27 17.94
CA LYS A 62 4.33 2.96 16.53
C LYS A 62 3.40 1.81 16.13
N THR A 63 2.48 2.09 15.25
CA THR A 63 1.47 1.15 14.75
C THR A 63 1.52 1.05 13.23
N GLN A 64 0.78 0.11 12.66
CA GLN A 64 0.76 -0.14 11.22
C GLN A 64 -0.60 0.24 10.64
N GLY A 65 -0.64 1.25 9.78
CA GLY A 65 -1.80 1.62 9.00
C GLY A 65 -1.75 1.08 7.56
N TYR A 66 -2.67 1.52 6.70
CA TYR A 66 -2.76 1.06 5.31
C TYR A 66 -1.51 1.38 4.49
N GLY A 67 -1.04 2.62 4.54
CA GLY A 67 0.13 3.09 3.77
C GLY A 67 1.48 2.73 4.39
N GLY A 68 1.52 2.32 5.66
CA GLY A 68 2.76 2.03 6.38
C GLY A 68 2.67 2.36 7.86
N SER A 69 3.81 2.66 8.49
CA SER A 69 3.85 2.97 9.92
C SER A 69 3.20 4.32 10.23
N LEU A 70 2.50 4.35 11.36
CA LEU A 70 1.93 5.52 11.99
C LEU A 70 2.59 5.70 13.36
N VAL A 71 3.24 6.85 13.56
CA VAL A 71 3.84 7.22 14.83
C VAL A 71 2.93 8.23 15.52
N GLY A 72 2.34 7.82 16.64
CA GLY A 72 1.43 8.62 17.45
C GLY A 72 2.09 9.08 18.74
N LEU A 73 1.68 10.26 19.21
CA LEU A 73 1.92 10.76 20.56
C LEU A 73 0.60 10.76 21.31
N VAL A 74 0.52 9.98 22.37
CA VAL A 74 -0.63 9.96 23.28
C VAL A 74 -0.24 10.64 24.58
N ILE A 75 -0.99 11.63 24.99
CA ILE A 75 -0.79 12.37 26.25
C ILE A 75 -1.96 12.10 27.15
N ILE A 76 -1.71 11.49 28.31
CA ILE A 76 -2.73 11.22 29.33
C ILE A 76 -2.37 11.88 30.66
N ASN A 77 -3.38 12.16 31.45
CA ASN A 77 -3.18 12.64 32.83
C ASN A 77 -3.13 11.45 33.83
N ASN A 78 -2.87 11.75 35.09
CA ASN A 78 -2.83 10.77 36.18
C ASN A 78 -4.15 10.01 36.38
N ARG A 79 -5.28 10.47 35.81
CA ARG A 79 -6.59 9.82 35.88
C ARG A 79 -6.86 8.98 34.60
N ASN A 80 -5.85 8.70 33.79
CA ASN A 80 -5.96 8.01 32.51
C ASN A 80 -6.93 8.65 31.51
N ILE A 81 -7.10 9.99 31.56
CA ILE A 81 -7.90 10.74 30.59
C ILE A 81 -6.98 11.24 29.48
N ILE A 82 -7.35 10.99 28.23
CA ILE A 82 -6.60 11.44 27.05
C ILE A 82 -6.70 12.94 26.92
N GLN A 83 -5.59 13.63 27.12
CA GLN A 83 -5.50 15.08 26.94
C GLN A 83 -5.29 15.47 25.48
N LYS A 84 -4.45 14.70 24.79
CA LYS A 84 -4.15 14.88 23.38
C LYS A 84 -3.73 13.59 22.71
N PHE A 85 -4.20 13.36 21.50
CA PHE A 85 -3.64 12.40 20.56
C PHE A 85 -3.13 13.17 19.34
N GLU A 86 -1.87 13.01 19.00
CA GLU A 86 -1.26 13.67 17.86
C GLU A 86 -0.52 12.64 17.00
N VAL A 87 -0.75 12.66 15.70
CA VAL A 87 0.02 11.85 14.77
C VAL A 87 1.22 12.65 14.31
N ILE A 88 2.41 12.20 14.68
CA ILE A 88 3.66 12.90 14.44
C ILE A 88 4.18 12.57 13.04
N GLN A 89 4.05 11.29 12.65
CA GLN A 89 4.47 10.80 11.35
C GLN A 89 3.51 9.70 10.89
N HIS A 90 3.14 9.73 9.64
CA HIS A 90 2.38 8.66 9.02
C HIS A 90 2.77 8.47 7.56
N SER A 91 2.64 7.24 7.09
CA SER A 91 2.81 6.86 5.68
C SER A 91 1.47 6.68 4.96
N GLU A 92 0.38 7.14 5.59
CA GLU A 92 -0.96 7.02 5.04
C GLU A 92 -1.16 7.91 3.83
N THR A 93 -1.97 7.46 2.88
CA THR A 93 -2.45 8.30 1.78
C THR A 93 -3.22 9.49 2.35
N PRO A 94 -2.93 10.75 1.95
CA PRO A 94 -3.51 11.95 2.55
C PRO A 94 -5.04 11.95 2.60
N SER A 95 -5.71 11.40 1.59
CA SER A 95 -7.17 11.29 1.55
C SER A 95 -7.74 10.37 2.63
N TYR A 96 -7.11 9.23 2.89
CA TYR A 96 -7.53 8.32 3.97
C TYR A 96 -7.22 8.87 5.34
N PHE A 97 -6.05 9.47 5.52
CA PHE A 97 -5.69 10.08 6.79
C PHE A 97 -6.62 11.24 7.17
N LYS A 98 -7.01 12.05 6.18
CA LYS A 98 -7.98 13.15 6.40
C LYS A 98 -9.31 12.67 6.95
N LYS A 99 -9.79 11.48 6.54
CA LYS A 99 -11.01 10.85 7.09
C LYS A 99 -10.88 10.48 8.56
N CYS A 100 -9.66 10.23 9.06
CA CYS A 100 -9.39 9.88 10.45
C CYS A 100 -9.31 11.10 11.41
N LEU A 101 -9.23 12.33 10.89
CA LEU A 101 -9.11 13.53 11.73
C LEU A 101 -10.28 13.72 12.73
N PRO A 102 -11.57 13.45 12.37
CA PRO A 102 -12.66 13.50 13.32
C PRO A 102 -12.49 12.51 14.48
N LEU A 103 -12.02 11.27 14.19
CA LEU A 103 -11.73 10.27 15.21
C LEU A 103 -10.65 10.77 16.18
N ILE A 104 -9.53 11.32 15.65
CA ILE A 104 -8.46 11.87 16.48
C ILE A 104 -8.98 12.97 17.40
N LYS A 105 -9.87 13.84 16.91
CA LYS A 105 -10.47 14.91 17.70
C LYS A 105 -11.41 14.37 18.79
N SER A 106 -12.18 13.31 18.50
CA SER A 106 -13.13 12.71 19.45
C SER A 106 -12.44 12.00 20.61
N LEU A 107 -11.15 11.66 20.50
CA LEU A 107 -10.38 11.02 21.57
C LEU A 107 -10.07 11.99 22.73
N LYS A 108 -10.09 13.29 22.50
CA LYS A 108 -9.79 14.29 23.54
C LYS A 108 -10.81 14.20 24.66
N GLN A 109 -10.35 14.19 25.91
CA GLN A 109 -11.14 14.07 27.15
C GLN A 109 -11.87 12.73 27.34
N LYS A 110 -11.69 11.74 26.45
CA LYS A 110 -12.16 10.38 26.72
C LYS A 110 -11.24 9.67 27.73
N SER A 111 -11.79 8.77 28.51
CA SER A 111 -11.00 7.83 29.30
C SER A 111 -10.24 6.89 28.35
N LEU A 112 -8.99 6.59 28.67
CA LEU A 112 -8.18 5.66 27.87
C LEU A 112 -8.84 4.27 27.82
N THR A 113 -9.39 3.80 28.93
CA THR A 113 -10.08 2.51 29.02
C THR A 113 -11.33 2.47 28.15
N ASP A 114 -12.14 3.54 28.14
CA ASP A 114 -13.33 3.62 27.28
C ASP A 114 -12.96 3.69 25.79
N ALA A 115 -11.97 4.50 25.44
CA ALA A 115 -11.49 4.59 24.06
C ALA A 115 -10.89 3.25 23.54
N VAL A 116 -10.33 2.43 24.45
CA VAL A 116 -9.79 1.12 24.13
C VAL A 116 -10.89 0.06 24.00
N MET A 117 -11.91 0.09 24.87
CA MET A 117 -13.01 -0.89 24.88
C MET A 117 -14.02 -0.66 23.75
N ASN A 118 -14.23 0.60 23.35
CA ASN A 118 -15.18 1.00 22.33
C ASN A 118 -14.44 1.66 21.14
N PRO A 119 -13.70 0.89 20.33
CA PRO A 119 -12.92 1.44 19.24
C PRO A 119 -13.82 1.89 18.09
N ASP A 120 -13.73 3.17 17.72
CA ASP A 120 -14.41 3.71 16.56
C ASP A 120 -13.68 3.29 15.28
N ALA A 121 -14.44 2.85 14.26
CA ALA A 121 -13.91 2.56 12.93
C ALA A 121 -14.54 3.46 11.88
N ILE A 122 -13.72 4.00 10.98
CA ILE A 122 -14.19 4.90 9.92
C ILE A 122 -14.30 4.13 8.62
N SER A 123 -15.49 4.10 8.05
CA SER A 123 -15.73 3.51 6.74
C SER A 123 -14.86 4.18 5.67
N GLY A 124 -14.19 3.36 4.84
CA GLY A 124 -13.26 3.84 3.82
C GLY A 124 -11.89 4.28 4.36
N ALA A 125 -11.63 4.20 5.69
CA ALA A 125 -10.32 4.39 6.32
C ALA A 125 -10.11 3.40 7.48
N THR A 126 -10.67 2.21 7.38
CA THR A 126 -10.71 1.19 8.45
C THR A 126 -9.32 0.82 8.98
N LEU A 127 -8.34 0.62 8.10
CA LEU A 127 -6.99 0.24 8.52
C LEU A 127 -6.23 1.40 9.19
N SER A 128 -6.47 2.63 8.75
CA SER A 128 -5.86 3.82 9.36
C SER A 128 -6.50 4.14 10.72
N SER A 129 -7.83 4.02 10.85
CA SER A 129 -8.52 4.16 12.15
C SER A 129 -8.13 3.04 13.12
N TYR A 130 -7.95 1.83 12.62
CA TYR A 130 -7.45 0.72 13.42
C TYR A 130 -6.03 0.99 13.97
N ALA A 131 -5.13 1.56 13.15
CA ALA A 131 -3.79 1.92 13.61
C ALA A 131 -3.82 2.97 14.74
N ILE A 132 -4.77 3.92 14.70
CA ILE A 132 -5.00 4.90 15.78
C ILE A 132 -5.47 4.19 17.06
N ASN A 133 -6.46 3.30 16.95
CA ASN A 133 -6.97 2.54 18.09
C ASN A 133 -5.88 1.63 18.69
N GLN A 134 -5.07 0.99 17.84
CA GLN A 134 -3.93 0.17 18.28
C GLN A 134 -2.87 1.00 19.03
N SER A 135 -2.71 2.29 18.70
CA SER A 135 -1.86 3.20 19.48
C SER A 135 -2.35 3.34 20.92
N LEU A 136 -3.67 3.45 21.13
CA LEU A 136 -4.26 3.54 22.48
C LEU A 136 -4.07 2.25 23.27
N HIS A 137 -4.20 1.08 22.63
CA HIS A 137 -3.94 -0.21 23.25
C HIS A 137 -2.48 -0.36 23.69
N GLN A 138 -1.51 0.11 22.89
CA GLN A 138 -0.09 0.11 23.29
C GLN A 138 0.14 0.92 24.57
N VAL A 139 -0.61 2.00 24.77
CA VAL A 139 -0.51 2.83 25.99
C VAL A 139 -1.15 2.14 27.19
N ASN A 140 -2.29 1.48 27.00
CA ASN A 140 -3.00 0.79 28.08
C ASN A 140 -2.30 -0.49 28.56
N LYS A 141 -1.19 -0.90 27.92
CA LYS A 141 -0.44 -2.14 28.22
C LYS A 141 -1.33 -3.40 28.29
N THR A 142 -2.46 -3.38 27.63
CA THR A 142 -3.31 -4.56 27.54
C THR A 142 -2.73 -5.47 26.47
N ASP A 143 -1.93 -6.45 26.91
CA ASP A 143 -1.27 -7.44 26.05
C ASP A 143 -2.24 -8.28 25.21
N ASN A 144 -3.53 -8.18 25.45
CA ASN A 144 -4.57 -8.96 24.78
C ASN A 144 -4.97 -8.45 23.39
N PHE A 145 -4.36 -7.36 22.89
CA PHE A 145 -4.74 -6.79 21.60
C PHE A 145 -3.87 -7.28 20.41
N THR A 146 -3.14 -8.35 20.59
CA THR A 146 -2.43 -8.99 19.46
C THR A 146 -3.39 -9.65 18.46
N ARG A 147 -4.66 -9.73 18.77
CA ARG A 147 -5.68 -10.31 17.87
C ARG A 147 -6.88 -9.39 17.80
N LEU A 148 -7.13 -8.77 16.63
CA LEU A 148 -8.53 -8.53 16.27
C LEU A 148 -9.27 -9.83 16.58
N PRO A 149 -10.44 -9.77 17.23
CA PRO A 149 -11.28 -10.94 17.30
C PRO A 149 -11.62 -11.34 15.87
N ILE A 150 -10.82 -12.26 15.33
CA ILE A 150 -11.15 -12.88 14.04
C ILE A 150 -12.18 -13.92 14.35
N GLU A 151 -13.32 -13.43 14.76
CA GLU A 151 -14.45 -14.33 14.92
C GLU A 151 -14.95 -14.84 13.58
N LYS A 152 -14.71 -14.11 12.48
CA LYS A 152 -15.15 -14.55 11.14
C LYS A 152 -14.26 -13.94 10.06
N ILE A 153 -13.81 -14.76 9.13
CA ILE A 153 -13.17 -14.29 7.89
C ILE A 153 -14.16 -13.38 7.15
N PRO A 154 -13.80 -12.12 6.82
CA PRO A 154 -14.75 -11.20 6.21
C PRO A 154 -15.26 -11.75 4.87
N VAL A 155 -16.53 -11.51 4.55
CA VAL A 155 -17.17 -11.95 3.30
C VAL A 155 -16.36 -11.51 2.08
N SER A 156 -15.72 -10.35 2.14
CA SER A 156 -14.83 -9.84 1.09
C SER A 156 -13.72 -10.82 0.71
N THR A 157 -13.17 -11.55 1.67
CA THR A 157 -12.10 -12.53 1.43
C THR A 157 -12.60 -13.71 0.60
N TRP A 158 -13.81 -14.19 0.86
CA TRP A 158 -14.43 -15.26 0.06
C TRP A 158 -14.70 -14.82 -1.37
N ILE A 159 -15.12 -13.57 -1.57
CA ILE A 159 -15.33 -13.01 -2.90
C ILE A 159 -14.00 -12.88 -3.66
N VAL A 160 -12.93 -12.41 -3.00
CA VAL A 160 -11.59 -12.36 -3.61
C VAL A 160 -11.09 -13.75 -3.97
N LEU A 161 -11.31 -14.77 -3.11
CA LEU A 161 -10.99 -16.16 -3.43
C LEU A 161 -11.78 -16.67 -4.64
N ALA A 162 -13.07 -16.40 -4.69
CA ALA A 162 -13.91 -16.78 -5.83
C ALA A 162 -13.42 -16.15 -7.15
N LEU A 163 -13.02 -14.87 -7.13
CA LEU A 163 -12.41 -14.20 -8.29
C LEU A 163 -11.09 -14.85 -8.72
N ILE A 164 -10.25 -15.22 -7.76
CA ILE A 164 -9.00 -15.93 -8.03
C ILE A 164 -9.28 -17.29 -8.69
N ILE A 165 -10.20 -18.08 -8.13
CA ILE A 165 -10.60 -19.37 -8.66
C ILE A 165 -11.16 -19.23 -10.09
N LEU A 166 -12.06 -18.28 -10.31
CA LEU A 166 -12.64 -18.02 -11.63
C LEU A 166 -11.58 -17.62 -12.67
N SER A 167 -10.59 -16.82 -12.25
CA SER A 167 -9.45 -16.45 -13.10
C SER A 167 -8.54 -17.66 -13.42
N LEU A 168 -8.39 -18.60 -12.49
CA LEU A 168 -7.63 -19.85 -12.74
C LEU A 168 -8.39 -20.78 -13.68
N LEU A 169 -9.70 -20.90 -13.52
CA LEU A 169 -10.56 -21.73 -14.37
C LEU A 169 -10.53 -21.29 -15.84
N GLU A 170 -10.32 -20.01 -16.12
CA GLU A 170 -10.17 -19.53 -17.51
C GLU A 170 -9.13 -20.31 -18.31
N ASN A 171 -8.04 -20.76 -17.65
CA ASN A 171 -6.96 -21.49 -18.31
C ASN A 171 -7.37 -22.90 -18.79
N PHE A 172 -8.48 -23.45 -18.28
CA PHE A 172 -8.98 -24.78 -18.65
C PHE A 172 -9.96 -24.75 -19.84
N PHE A 173 -10.55 -23.59 -20.13
CA PHE A 173 -11.48 -23.47 -21.24
C PHE A 173 -10.76 -23.26 -22.56
N ARG A 174 -11.22 -23.95 -23.62
CA ARG A 174 -10.74 -23.81 -25.00
C ARG A 174 -11.64 -22.95 -25.88
N ASN A 175 -12.92 -22.82 -25.49
CA ASN A 175 -13.90 -22.07 -26.26
C ASN A 175 -13.65 -20.56 -26.10
N LYS A 176 -13.37 -19.89 -27.23
CA LYS A 176 -13.07 -18.44 -27.27
C LYS A 176 -14.23 -17.57 -26.75
N LEU A 177 -15.49 -18.00 -26.96
CA LEU A 177 -16.65 -17.27 -26.49
C LEU A 177 -16.76 -17.32 -24.97
N ILE A 178 -16.63 -18.53 -24.38
CA ILE A 178 -16.65 -18.73 -22.94
C ILE A 178 -15.52 -17.92 -22.27
N ILE A 179 -14.32 -17.97 -22.82
CA ILE A 179 -13.16 -17.21 -22.31
C ILE A 179 -13.48 -15.71 -22.30
N LYS A 180 -14.05 -15.15 -23.38
CA LYS A 180 -14.44 -13.76 -23.43
C LYS A 180 -15.48 -13.40 -22.38
N ILE A 181 -16.52 -14.22 -22.21
CA ILE A 181 -17.55 -14.01 -21.19
C ILE A 181 -16.90 -13.98 -19.80
N ILE A 182 -16.09 -14.97 -19.46
CA ILE A 182 -15.37 -15.02 -18.17
C ILE A 182 -14.51 -13.77 -17.98
N GLN A 183 -13.77 -13.34 -18.99
CA GLN A 183 -12.92 -12.14 -18.91
C GLN A 183 -13.70 -10.87 -18.66
N TYR A 184 -14.84 -10.67 -19.29
CA TYR A 184 -15.69 -9.49 -19.07
C TYR A 184 -16.37 -9.53 -17.69
N THR A 185 -16.86 -10.69 -17.28
CA THR A 185 -17.42 -10.90 -15.95
C THR A 185 -16.38 -10.62 -14.86
N LEU A 186 -15.18 -11.20 -14.99
CA LEU A 186 -14.05 -10.90 -14.10
C LEU A 186 -13.69 -9.42 -14.09
N ALA A 187 -13.72 -8.75 -15.26
CA ALA A 187 -13.44 -7.32 -15.32
C ALA A 187 -14.46 -6.51 -14.52
N GLY A 188 -15.75 -6.75 -14.74
CA GLY A 188 -16.82 -6.04 -14.04
C GLY A 188 -16.77 -6.27 -12.54
N ILE A 189 -16.68 -7.53 -12.10
CA ILE A 189 -16.66 -7.88 -10.67
C ILE A 189 -15.38 -7.36 -10.01
N SER A 190 -14.23 -7.48 -10.66
CA SER A 190 -12.95 -7.00 -10.12
C SER A 190 -12.95 -5.47 -9.91
N VAL A 191 -13.48 -4.71 -10.88
CA VAL A 191 -13.63 -3.26 -10.77
C VAL A 191 -14.61 -2.89 -9.66
N ALA A 192 -15.77 -3.56 -9.58
CA ALA A 192 -16.77 -3.29 -8.57
C ALA A 192 -16.28 -3.66 -7.15
N VAL A 193 -15.72 -4.86 -6.98
CA VAL A 193 -15.38 -5.39 -5.65
C VAL A 193 -14.01 -4.88 -5.20
N ILE A 194 -12.94 -5.16 -5.96
CA ILE A 194 -11.57 -4.81 -5.53
C ILE A 194 -11.31 -3.31 -5.73
N GLY A 195 -11.92 -2.69 -6.76
CA GLY A 195 -11.84 -1.26 -7.02
C GLY A 195 -12.71 -0.45 -6.07
N PHE A 196 -14.03 -0.42 -6.32
CA PHE A 196 -14.92 0.50 -5.62
C PHE A 196 -15.30 0.08 -4.21
N TRP A 197 -15.58 -1.20 -3.96
CA TRP A 197 -16.03 -1.62 -2.64
C TRP A 197 -14.88 -1.73 -1.63
N LEU A 198 -13.83 -2.52 -1.95
CA LEU A 198 -12.72 -2.74 -1.04
C LEU A 198 -11.65 -1.66 -1.15
N ASN A 199 -11.50 -1.06 -2.32
CA ASN A 199 -10.42 -0.14 -2.67
C ASN A 199 -9.02 -0.64 -2.24
N THR A 200 -8.78 -1.95 -2.44
CA THR A 200 -7.54 -2.62 -2.03
C THR A 200 -6.82 -3.28 -3.21
N PRO A 201 -6.52 -2.55 -4.30
CA PRO A 201 -5.68 -3.09 -5.36
C PRO A 201 -4.26 -3.32 -4.83
N LEU A 202 -3.58 -4.32 -5.39
CA LEU A 202 -2.16 -4.54 -5.07
C LEU A 202 -1.35 -3.33 -5.53
N SER A 203 -0.75 -2.62 -4.60
CA SER A 203 -0.01 -1.38 -4.83
C SER A 203 1.50 -1.57 -4.68
N PHE A 204 2.28 -0.67 -5.28
CA PHE A 204 3.73 -0.67 -5.10
C PHE A 204 4.13 -0.29 -3.68
N SER A 205 3.36 0.56 -3.01
CA SER A 205 3.57 0.87 -1.59
C SER A 205 3.44 -0.39 -0.72
N PHE A 206 2.49 -1.28 -1.01
CA PHE A 206 2.40 -2.57 -0.32
C PHE A 206 3.60 -3.48 -0.62
N LEU A 207 4.06 -3.55 -1.87
CA LEU A 207 5.25 -4.33 -2.23
C LEU A 207 6.53 -3.79 -1.59
N SER A 208 6.66 -2.47 -1.51
CA SER A 208 7.84 -1.82 -0.94
C SER A 208 7.99 -2.03 0.58
N ARG A 209 6.88 -2.34 1.30
CA ARG A 209 6.92 -2.69 2.74
C ARG A 209 7.79 -3.92 3.01
N PHE A 210 7.78 -4.90 2.13
CA PHE A 210 8.65 -6.07 2.24
C PHE A 210 10.13 -5.72 2.07
N ILE A 211 10.44 -4.69 1.29
CA ILE A 211 11.81 -4.23 1.06
C ILE A 211 12.37 -3.51 2.30
N VAL A 212 11.54 -2.71 2.97
CA VAL A 212 11.93 -2.01 4.21
C VAL A 212 11.68 -2.83 5.48
N LEU A 213 11.30 -4.12 5.34
CA LEU A 213 11.00 -5.06 6.44
C LEU A 213 9.87 -4.59 7.38
N GLU A 214 8.99 -3.72 6.91
CA GLU A 214 7.75 -3.34 7.61
C GLU A 214 6.60 -4.27 7.20
N ILE A 215 6.71 -5.57 7.53
CA ILE A 215 5.75 -6.59 7.13
C ILE A 215 4.39 -6.31 7.79
N PRO A 216 3.31 -6.08 6.98
CA PRO A 216 1.98 -5.82 7.53
C PRO A 216 1.41 -7.04 8.25
N PRO A 217 0.62 -6.88 9.31
CA PRO A 217 -0.02 -8.00 9.99
C PRO A 217 -0.92 -8.78 9.02
N PHE A 218 -0.71 -10.08 8.92
CA PHE A 218 -1.39 -10.94 7.92
C PHE A 218 -2.91 -10.81 7.96
N TYR A 219 -3.48 -10.85 9.14
CA TYR A 219 -4.94 -10.86 9.33
C TYR A 219 -5.64 -9.58 8.86
N GLN A 220 -5.00 -8.42 9.01
CA GLN A 220 -5.57 -7.13 8.60
C GLN A 220 -5.51 -6.94 7.08
N TYR A 221 -4.53 -7.58 6.44
CA TYR A 221 -4.23 -7.43 5.02
C TYR A 221 -4.47 -8.71 4.22
N ILE A 222 -5.33 -9.61 4.74
CA ILE A 222 -5.54 -10.95 4.16
C ILE A 222 -5.85 -10.89 2.66
N ASN A 223 -6.71 -9.96 2.22
CA ASN A 223 -7.06 -9.79 0.81
C ASN A 223 -5.85 -9.40 -0.05
N LEU A 224 -4.97 -8.51 0.45
CA LEU A 224 -3.75 -8.11 -0.26
C LEU A 224 -2.73 -9.25 -0.32
N TYR A 225 -2.60 -10.03 0.76
CA TYR A 225 -1.75 -11.22 0.76
C TYR A 225 -2.25 -12.29 -0.22
N LEU A 226 -3.57 -12.51 -0.31
CA LEU A 226 -4.17 -13.42 -1.28
C LEU A 226 -3.89 -12.96 -2.71
N LEU A 227 -4.04 -11.66 -3.00
CA LEU A 227 -3.75 -11.10 -4.32
C LEU A 227 -2.25 -11.19 -4.66
N LEU A 228 -1.37 -10.96 -3.68
CA LEU A 228 0.08 -11.11 -3.86
C LEU A 228 0.44 -12.58 -4.10
N ALA A 229 -0.08 -13.50 -3.29
CA ALA A 229 0.14 -14.94 -3.45
C ALA A 229 -0.34 -15.40 -4.84
N TYR A 230 -1.54 -14.99 -5.26
CA TYR A 230 -2.04 -15.28 -6.60
C TYR A 230 -1.12 -14.72 -7.70
N ALA A 231 -0.63 -13.48 -7.57
CA ALA A 231 0.29 -12.89 -8.53
C ALA A 231 1.58 -13.70 -8.66
N LEU A 232 2.19 -14.10 -7.53
CA LEU A 232 3.42 -14.88 -7.51
C LEU A 232 3.22 -16.32 -8.00
N ILE A 233 2.17 -17.01 -7.55
CA ILE A 233 1.82 -18.36 -7.99
C ILE A 233 1.56 -18.37 -9.50
N SER A 234 0.85 -17.38 -10.03
CA SER A 234 0.59 -17.29 -11.48
C SER A 234 1.88 -17.11 -12.30
N ILE A 235 2.85 -16.38 -11.78
CA ILE A 235 4.17 -16.23 -12.41
C ILE A 235 4.91 -17.57 -12.44
N ILE A 236 4.88 -18.32 -11.34
CA ILE A 236 5.59 -19.59 -11.19
C ILE A 236 4.94 -20.68 -12.04
N ILE A 237 3.63 -20.89 -11.91
CA ILE A 237 2.91 -22.02 -12.56
C ILE A 237 2.62 -21.71 -14.02
N PHE A 238 1.98 -20.56 -14.30
CA PHE A 238 1.50 -20.22 -15.66
C PHE A 238 2.50 -19.42 -16.48
N LYS A 239 3.67 -19.05 -15.89
CA LYS A 239 4.68 -18.21 -16.54
C LYS A 239 4.08 -16.93 -17.11
N SER A 240 3.07 -16.38 -16.44
CA SER A 240 2.27 -15.25 -16.85
C SER A 240 1.87 -14.39 -15.64
N ASN A 241 1.80 -13.08 -15.81
CA ASN A 241 1.30 -12.16 -14.79
C ASN A 241 -0.24 -12.09 -14.89
N ASN A 242 -0.93 -13.10 -14.33
CA ASN A 242 -2.38 -13.20 -14.42
C ASN A 242 -3.08 -12.18 -13.52
N TYR A 243 -2.46 -11.74 -12.43
CA TYR A 243 -3.03 -10.65 -11.61
C TYR A 243 -3.29 -9.39 -12.45
N CYS A 244 -2.28 -8.88 -13.15
CA CYS A 244 -2.42 -7.70 -13.98
C CYS A 244 -3.35 -7.90 -15.19
N LYS A 245 -3.45 -9.15 -15.68
CA LYS A 245 -4.30 -9.47 -16.83
C LYS A 245 -5.78 -9.60 -16.48
N HIS A 246 -6.10 -10.21 -15.33
CA HIS A 246 -7.47 -10.68 -15.05
C HIS A 246 -8.10 -10.04 -13.81
N ILE A 247 -7.31 -9.71 -12.76
CA ILE A 247 -7.84 -9.28 -11.47
C ILE A 247 -7.56 -7.81 -11.14
N CYS A 248 -6.45 -7.22 -11.62
CA CYS A 248 -6.14 -5.83 -11.30
C CYS A 248 -7.30 -4.89 -11.73
N PRO A 249 -8.00 -4.20 -10.78
CA PRO A 249 -9.21 -3.44 -11.10
C PRO A 249 -8.93 -2.28 -12.05
N PHE A 250 -7.80 -1.58 -11.88
CA PHE A 250 -7.46 -0.46 -12.75
C PHE A 250 -7.05 -0.91 -14.16
N GLY A 251 -6.37 -2.07 -14.29
CA GLY A 251 -6.07 -2.66 -15.58
C GLY A 251 -7.34 -3.08 -16.32
N ARG A 252 -8.29 -3.67 -15.58
CA ARG A 252 -9.58 -4.11 -16.15
C ARG A 252 -10.50 -2.92 -16.49
N LEU A 253 -10.47 -1.85 -15.69
CA LEU A 253 -11.18 -0.60 -16.01
C LEU A 253 -10.70 -0.03 -17.35
N GLN A 254 -9.38 0.02 -17.57
CA GLN A 254 -8.82 0.46 -18.85
C GLN A 254 -9.24 -0.44 -20.04
N ASP A 255 -9.36 -1.76 -19.82
CA ASP A 255 -9.89 -2.66 -20.85
C ASP A 255 -11.35 -2.34 -21.20
N LEU A 256 -12.19 -2.15 -20.19
CA LEU A 256 -13.60 -1.78 -20.40
C LEU A 256 -13.72 -0.45 -21.16
N CYS A 257 -12.96 0.58 -20.75
CA CYS A 257 -12.90 1.85 -21.49
C CYS A 257 -12.39 1.67 -22.93
N SER A 258 -11.42 0.77 -23.15
CA SER A 258 -10.89 0.51 -24.49
C SER A 258 -11.88 -0.16 -25.45
N LEU A 259 -12.94 -0.79 -24.95
CA LEU A 259 -14.02 -1.32 -25.79
C LEU A 259 -14.81 -0.19 -26.44
N ALA A 260 -15.09 0.89 -25.69
CA ALA A 260 -15.80 2.05 -26.19
C ALA A 260 -14.92 2.90 -27.14
N LEU A 261 -13.65 3.10 -26.79
CA LEU A 261 -12.74 3.98 -27.51
C LEU A 261 -12.06 3.34 -28.72
N LYS A 262 -12.09 1.99 -28.87
CA LYS A 262 -11.49 1.22 -29.97
C LYS A 262 -10.09 1.73 -30.38
N PRO A 263 -9.09 1.68 -29.48
CA PRO A 263 -7.81 2.30 -29.71
C PRO A 263 -7.14 1.79 -30.98
N THR A 264 -6.68 2.73 -31.82
CA THR A 264 -5.80 2.44 -32.96
C THR A 264 -4.46 1.99 -32.40
N GLN A 265 -4.17 0.68 -32.47
CA GLN A 265 -2.90 0.15 -31.98
C GLN A 265 -1.73 0.70 -32.81
N ASN A 266 -1.21 1.84 -32.41
CA ASN A 266 -0.08 2.46 -33.10
C ASN A 266 1.21 1.68 -32.74
N LYS A 267 1.73 0.88 -33.68
CA LYS A 267 2.95 0.06 -33.51
C LYS A 267 4.23 0.91 -33.36
N ARG A 268 4.14 2.24 -33.54
CA ARG A 268 5.29 3.16 -33.54
C ARG A 268 5.68 3.75 -32.19
N ILE A 269 5.16 3.19 -31.07
CA ILE A 269 5.62 3.65 -29.76
C ILE A 269 7.08 3.22 -29.59
N GLY A 270 7.97 4.22 -29.56
CA GLY A 270 9.42 4.02 -29.57
C GLY A 270 9.92 3.15 -28.41
N LYS A 271 10.99 2.39 -28.62
CA LYS A 271 11.64 1.52 -27.61
C LYS A 271 11.93 2.25 -26.28
N LYS A 272 12.19 3.57 -26.31
CA LYS A 272 12.44 4.40 -25.13
C LYS A 272 11.21 4.49 -24.19
N ALA A 273 9.99 4.50 -24.73
CA ALA A 273 8.77 4.54 -23.92
C ALA A 273 8.58 3.28 -23.06
N PHE A 274 9.11 2.14 -23.48
CA PHE A 274 9.10 0.90 -22.71
C PHE A 274 10.10 0.88 -21.53
N GLN A 275 11.03 1.85 -21.45
CA GLN A 275 11.95 2.01 -20.33
C GLN A 275 11.38 2.92 -19.24
N LEU A 276 10.36 3.72 -19.55
CA LEU A 276 9.75 4.66 -18.61
C LEU A 276 9.27 4.03 -17.30
N PRO A 277 8.55 2.88 -17.30
CA PRO A 277 8.12 2.24 -16.06
C PRO A 277 9.28 1.82 -15.15
N SER A 278 10.43 1.46 -15.75
CA SER A 278 11.64 1.12 -15.01
C SER A 278 12.19 2.30 -14.22
N TRP A 279 12.29 3.47 -14.87
CA TRP A 279 12.77 4.68 -14.23
C TRP A 279 11.80 5.22 -13.19
N LEU A 280 10.50 5.17 -13.46
CA LEU A 280 9.47 5.56 -12.50
C LEU A 280 9.45 4.65 -11.27
N THR A 281 9.61 3.34 -11.47
CA THR A 281 9.70 2.39 -10.34
C THR A 281 10.95 2.65 -9.50
N LEU A 282 12.09 2.94 -10.13
CA LEU A 282 13.31 3.29 -9.43
C LEU A 282 13.16 4.62 -8.67
N ALA A 283 12.58 5.63 -9.32
CA ALA A 283 12.29 6.94 -8.72
C ALA A 283 11.31 6.83 -7.53
N ALA A 284 10.36 5.88 -7.56
CA ALA A 284 9.48 5.60 -6.43
C ALA A 284 10.18 4.82 -5.32
N LEU A 285 11.09 3.92 -5.67
CA LEU A 285 11.79 3.08 -4.70
C LEU A 285 12.84 3.87 -3.89
N LEU A 286 13.55 4.80 -4.51
CA LEU A 286 14.60 5.57 -3.84
C LEU A 286 14.10 6.34 -2.61
N PRO A 287 13.01 7.14 -2.67
CA PRO A 287 12.46 7.81 -1.49
C PRO A 287 12.01 6.82 -0.40
N VAL A 288 11.45 5.67 -0.79
CA VAL A 288 11.09 4.63 0.19
C VAL A 288 12.30 4.16 0.98
N LEU A 289 13.42 3.93 0.30
CA LEU A 289 14.66 3.48 0.94
C LEU A 289 15.29 4.57 1.80
N LEU A 290 15.28 5.82 1.31
CA LEU A 290 15.87 6.97 2.02
C LEU A 290 15.07 7.34 3.27
N PHE A 291 13.76 7.36 3.20
CA PHE A 291 12.90 7.78 4.31
C PHE A 291 12.30 6.61 5.09
N GLN A 292 12.49 5.37 4.62
CA GLN A 292 11.90 4.16 5.21
C GLN A 292 10.37 4.26 5.38
N THR A 293 9.71 4.96 4.46
CA THR A 293 8.27 5.23 4.48
C THR A 293 7.63 4.72 3.18
N PRO A 294 7.07 3.51 3.19
CA PRO A 294 6.46 2.90 1.99
C PRO A 294 5.38 3.76 1.31
N GLY A 295 4.62 4.52 2.10
CA GLY A 295 3.54 5.39 1.61
C GLY A 295 4.00 6.49 0.63
N ILE A 296 5.27 6.91 0.65
CA ILE A 296 5.81 7.90 -0.29
C ILE A 296 5.77 7.38 -1.73
N SER A 297 5.85 6.07 -1.95
CA SER A 297 5.75 5.47 -3.28
C SER A 297 4.34 5.42 -3.86
N GLY A 298 3.34 5.90 -3.12
CA GLY A 298 1.92 5.85 -3.47
C GLY A 298 1.49 6.91 -4.50
N TYR A 299 2.24 7.12 -5.60
CA TYR A 299 1.80 7.96 -6.72
C TYR A 299 0.78 7.24 -7.63
N GLU A 300 0.42 6.02 -7.28
CA GLU A 300 -0.53 5.19 -8.02
C GLU A 300 -1.94 5.78 -7.91
N ILE A 301 -2.50 6.14 -9.07
CA ILE A 301 -3.78 6.88 -9.14
C ILE A 301 -5.00 6.02 -8.82
N TYR A 302 -4.86 4.68 -8.80
CA TYR A 302 -6.03 3.81 -8.76
C TYR A 302 -6.83 3.90 -7.45
N SER A 303 -6.20 4.03 -6.29
CA SER A 303 -6.95 4.19 -5.04
C SER A 303 -7.79 5.46 -5.05
N GLY A 304 -7.21 6.59 -5.51
CA GLY A 304 -7.92 7.86 -5.63
C GLY A 304 -9.01 7.87 -6.70
N VAL A 305 -8.84 7.11 -7.80
CA VAL A 305 -9.88 6.95 -8.83
C VAL A 305 -11.09 6.22 -8.28
N PHE A 306 -10.89 5.14 -7.53
CA PHE A 306 -11.97 4.34 -6.97
C PHE A 306 -12.64 4.99 -5.75
N ASP A 307 -11.96 5.91 -5.06
CA ASP A 307 -12.48 6.64 -3.89
C ASP A 307 -12.91 8.09 -4.24
N PHE A 308 -12.77 8.51 -5.49
CA PHE A 308 -13.04 9.87 -5.98
C PHE A 308 -12.30 10.98 -5.21
N THR A 309 -11.11 10.69 -4.67
CA THR A 309 -10.33 11.58 -3.81
C THR A 309 -9.00 11.99 -4.43
N LEU A 310 -8.96 12.18 -5.74
CA LEU A 310 -7.76 12.60 -6.45
C LEU A 310 -7.39 14.06 -6.13
N SER A 311 -6.10 14.35 -6.00
CA SER A 311 -5.60 15.72 -6.04
C SER A 311 -5.71 16.29 -7.47
N VAL A 312 -5.71 17.62 -7.60
CA VAL A 312 -5.78 18.31 -8.91
C VAL A 312 -4.71 17.80 -9.87
N PHE A 313 -3.49 17.59 -9.37
CA PHE A 313 -2.40 17.02 -10.17
C PHE A 313 -2.72 15.60 -10.70
N LEU A 314 -3.25 14.74 -9.83
CA LEU A 314 -3.61 13.36 -10.20
C LEU A 314 -4.82 13.31 -11.15
N TYR A 315 -5.75 14.28 -11.07
CA TYR A 315 -6.78 14.45 -12.10
C TYR A 315 -6.17 14.74 -13.47
N GLY A 316 -5.16 15.61 -13.55
CA GLY A 316 -4.43 15.85 -14.79
C GLY A 316 -3.78 14.59 -15.36
N VAL A 317 -3.17 13.77 -14.49
CA VAL A 317 -2.60 12.47 -14.89
C VAL A 317 -3.70 11.52 -15.37
N LEU A 318 -4.85 11.47 -14.73
CA LEU A 318 -5.99 10.65 -15.14
C LEU A 318 -6.49 11.06 -16.52
N VAL A 319 -6.67 12.36 -16.77
CA VAL A 319 -7.06 12.90 -18.09
C VAL A 319 -6.05 12.49 -19.16
N MET A 320 -4.74 12.60 -18.88
CA MET A 320 -3.68 12.15 -19.79
C MET A 320 -3.82 10.65 -20.10
N VAL A 321 -4.07 9.81 -19.07
CA VAL A 321 -4.26 8.35 -19.25
C VAL A 321 -5.47 8.06 -20.12
N VAL A 322 -6.59 8.79 -19.93
CA VAL A 322 -7.80 8.66 -20.75
C VAL A 322 -7.54 9.05 -22.20
N LEU A 323 -6.81 10.14 -22.46
CA LEU A 323 -6.42 10.55 -23.82
C LEU A 323 -5.52 9.49 -24.47
N LEU A 324 -4.57 8.91 -23.73
CA LEU A 324 -3.71 7.84 -24.22
C LEU A 324 -4.47 6.54 -24.53
N LEU A 325 -5.66 6.32 -23.95
CA LEU A 325 -6.51 5.17 -24.28
C LEU A 325 -6.99 5.19 -25.74
N ALA A 326 -7.06 6.36 -26.38
CA ALA A 326 -7.39 6.46 -27.82
C ALA A 326 -6.27 5.84 -28.70
N PHE A 327 -5.04 5.82 -28.22
CA PHE A 327 -3.86 5.37 -28.99
C PHE A 327 -3.35 3.99 -28.60
N THR A 328 -3.57 3.57 -27.36
CA THR A 328 -3.05 2.27 -26.86
C THR A 328 -3.95 1.67 -25.78
N LYS A 329 -4.06 0.33 -25.81
CA LYS A 329 -4.71 -0.40 -24.72
C LYS A 329 -3.84 -0.33 -23.47
N ARG A 330 -4.48 -0.10 -22.30
CA ARG A 330 -3.85 -0.08 -20.97
C ARG A 330 -2.63 0.85 -20.88
N PRO A 331 -2.74 2.16 -21.21
CA PRO A 331 -1.60 3.08 -21.20
C PRO A 331 -0.93 3.19 -19.82
N TRP A 332 -1.71 3.26 -18.72
CA TRP A 332 -1.16 3.27 -17.38
C TRP A 332 -0.28 2.05 -17.09
N CYS A 333 -0.82 0.85 -17.35
CA CYS A 333 -0.11 -0.39 -17.08
C CYS A 333 1.18 -0.53 -17.88
N LYS A 334 1.22 0.07 -19.08
CA LYS A 334 2.39 0.00 -19.97
C LYS A 334 3.48 1.00 -19.62
N PHE A 335 3.11 2.22 -19.19
CA PHE A 335 4.06 3.33 -19.11
C PHE A 335 4.30 3.86 -17.70
N PHE A 336 3.34 3.69 -16.77
CA PHE A 336 3.39 4.37 -15.48
C PHE A 336 3.32 3.44 -14.27
N CYS A 337 2.78 2.22 -14.40
CA CYS A 337 2.48 1.36 -13.26
C CYS A 337 3.75 0.68 -12.70
N PRO A 338 4.20 1.03 -11.47
CA PRO A 338 5.37 0.42 -10.85
C PRO A 338 5.08 -1.00 -10.38
N THR A 339 3.86 -1.27 -9.89
CA THR A 339 3.43 -2.62 -9.48
C THR A 339 3.45 -3.60 -10.66
N GLY A 340 2.87 -3.19 -11.80
CA GLY A 340 2.88 -4.00 -13.02
C GLY A 340 4.30 -4.24 -13.54
N TYR A 341 5.16 -3.23 -13.49
CA TYR A 341 6.57 -3.36 -13.86
C TYR A 341 7.30 -4.35 -12.96
N SER A 342 7.16 -4.24 -11.64
CA SER A 342 7.82 -5.10 -10.66
C SER A 342 7.44 -6.57 -10.84
N LEU A 343 6.14 -6.87 -10.99
CA LEU A 343 5.67 -8.24 -11.25
C LEU A 343 6.18 -8.79 -12.60
N ASN A 344 6.18 -7.98 -13.64
CA ASN A 344 6.72 -8.37 -14.96
C ASN A 344 8.24 -8.52 -14.94
N PHE A 345 8.96 -7.76 -14.11
CA PHE A 345 10.39 -7.93 -13.90
C PHE A 345 10.69 -9.30 -13.25
N ILE A 346 9.94 -9.68 -12.22
CA ILE A 346 10.03 -11.00 -11.58
C ILE A 346 9.75 -12.10 -12.62
N LEU A 347 8.69 -11.96 -13.41
CA LEU A 347 8.33 -12.90 -14.47
C LEU A 347 9.47 -13.09 -15.49
N LYS A 348 10.05 -12.01 -15.98
CA LYS A 348 11.18 -12.06 -16.95
C LYS A 348 12.40 -12.75 -16.35
N ARG A 349 12.73 -12.47 -15.08
CA ARG A 349 13.84 -13.12 -14.38
C ARG A 349 13.59 -14.62 -14.23
N TYR A 350 12.40 -15.01 -13.80
CA TYR A 350 11.98 -16.40 -13.67
C TYR A 350 12.07 -17.14 -15.01
N GLN A 351 11.51 -16.58 -16.10
CA GLN A 351 11.58 -17.17 -17.44
C GLN A 351 13.02 -17.33 -17.95
N ASN A 352 13.91 -16.37 -17.64
CA ASN A 352 15.32 -16.47 -18.01
C ASN A 352 16.09 -17.56 -17.25
N LEU A 353 15.72 -17.85 -16.00
CA LEU A 353 16.29 -18.94 -15.23
C LEU A 353 15.89 -20.30 -15.80
N TRP A 354 14.63 -20.44 -16.26
CA TRP A 354 14.12 -21.67 -16.86
C TRP A 354 14.70 -21.97 -18.25
N LYS A 355 14.97 -20.94 -19.06
CA LYS A 355 15.59 -21.11 -20.38
C LYS A 355 17.05 -21.55 -20.32
N ARG A 356 17.65 -21.56 -19.14
CA ARG A 356 19.06 -21.92 -18.92
C ARG A 356 19.24 -23.35 -18.39
N LYS A 357 18.16 -23.97 -17.95
CA LYS A 357 18.07 -25.40 -17.68
C LYS A 357 17.59 -26.17 -18.93
#